data_ca316031c8136bffda85b5a855cb802b
#
_entry.id   ca316031c8136bffda85b5a855cb802b
#
_cell.length_a   1.000
_cell.length_b   1.000
_cell.length_c   1.000
_cell.angle_alpha   90.00
_cell.angle_beta   90.00
_cell.angle_gamma   90.00
#
_symmetry.space_group_name_H-M   'P 1'
#
loop_
_entity.id
_entity.type
_entity.pdbx_description
1 polymer ?
#
loop_
_entity_poly.entity_id
_entity_poly.type
_entity_poly.pdbx_seq_one_letter_code
_entity_poly.pdbx_strand_id
1 'polypeptide(L)'
;YNLKDIIYLNLNNDNIVNFSIFFLVSSFLFKNFFLIYIYIYQGKLLKDAKINLEKRIFSYYIKTPFIYHIKNNPANILRTINDEVMGFYNYSYHLFIFVREVFTLLLIFSIFAFTNFHASLIISIFLLTLIIFYLRYVKPTIKIRSVNNQIFRKNMSQSIIEAFKAIQD
;
A
#
# COMPACT_ATOMS: atom_id res chain seq x y z
N TYR A 1 -10.67 -40.16 -28.24
CA TYR A 1 -10.10 -40.47 -26.92
C TYR A 1 -10.10 -39.17 -26.13
N ASN A 2 -10.96 -39.10 -25.07
CA ASN A 2 -11.05 -37.94 -24.23
C ASN A 2 -9.80 -37.87 -23.33
N LEU A 3 -9.19 -36.70 -23.19
CA LEU A 3 -8.09 -36.45 -22.29
C LEU A 3 -8.39 -36.94 -20.85
N LYS A 4 -9.65 -36.99 -20.45
CA LYS A 4 -10.11 -37.56 -19.17
C LYS A 4 -9.81 -39.07 -19.04
N ASP A 5 -10.03 -39.84 -20.11
CA ASP A 5 -9.84 -41.30 -20.10
C ASP A 5 -8.36 -41.69 -20.01
N ILE A 6 -7.47 -40.86 -20.57
CA ILE A 6 -6.01 -41.05 -20.51
C ILE A 6 -5.48 -40.75 -19.09
N ILE A 7 -6.06 -39.79 -18.41
CA ILE A 7 -5.66 -39.43 -17.03
C ILE A 7 -6.19 -40.45 -16.01
N TYR A 8 -7.39 -40.99 -16.23
CA TYR A 8 -7.98 -42.02 -15.35
C TYR A 8 -7.35 -43.39 -15.48
N LEU A 9 -6.78 -43.73 -16.65
CA LEU A 9 -6.27 -45.09 -16.93
C LEU A 9 -4.90 -45.41 -16.32
N ASN A 10 -4.16 -44.43 -15.78
CA ASN A 10 -2.79 -44.72 -15.37
C ASN A 10 -2.36 -44.14 -14.00
N LEU A 11 -3.27 -43.55 -13.23
CA LEU A 11 -2.93 -43.02 -11.92
C LEU A 11 -3.73 -43.71 -10.83
N ASN A 12 -3.08 -44.55 -10.08
CA ASN A 12 -3.58 -45.01 -8.78
C ASN A 12 -4.03 -43.82 -7.96
N ASN A 13 -5.15 -43.88 -7.23
CA ASN A 13 -5.68 -42.74 -6.48
C ASN A 13 -4.60 -41.99 -5.65
N ASP A 14 -3.65 -42.73 -5.08
CA ASP A 14 -2.54 -42.18 -4.29
C ASP A 14 -1.58 -41.31 -5.13
N ASN A 15 -1.35 -41.64 -6.39
CA ASN A 15 -0.51 -40.87 -7.27
C ASN A 15 -1.18 -39.55 -7.71
N ILE A 16 -2.50 -39.55 -7.87
CA ILE A 16 -3.26 -38.33 -8.20
C ILE A 16 -3.22 -37.36 -7.02
N VAL A 17 -3.40 -37.87 -5.79
CA VAL A 17 -3.34 -37.06 -4.56
C VAL A 17 -1.95 -36.48 -4.38
N ASN A 18 -0.90 -37.28 -4.51
CA ASN A 18 0.49 -36.83 -4.37
C ASN A 18 0.86 -35.78 -5.43
N PHE A 19 0.45 -35.97 -6.67
CA PHE A 19 0.66 -35.00 -7.74
C PHE A 19 -0.09 -33.68 -7.47
N SER A 20 -1.33 -33.75 -6.99
CA SER A 20 -2.11 -32.57 -6.63
C SER A 20 -1.48 -31.77 -5.49
N ILE A 21 -0.99 -32.47 -4.45
CA ILE A 21 -0.26 -31.86 -3.33
C ILE A 21 1.03 -31.18 -3.81
N PHE A 22 1.82 -31.88 -4.64
CA PHE A 22 3.04 -31.34 -5.20
C PHE A 22 2.78 -30.08 -6.03
N PHE A 23 1.75 -30.10 -6.88
CA PHE A 23 1.35 -28.95 -7.70
C PHE A 23 0.90 -27.76 -6.84
N LEU A 24 0.13 -28.00 -5.76
CA LEU A 24 -0.29 -26.95 -4.83
C LEU A 24 0.90 -26.33 -4.11
N VAL A 25 1.80 -27.16 -3.56
CA VAL A 25 3.00 -26.67 -2.88
C VAL A 25 3.89 -25.88 -3.83
N SER A 26 4.12 -26.39 -5.03
CA SER A 26 4.93 -25.73 -6.05
C SER A 26 4.33 -24.37 -6.47
N SER A 27 3.04 -24.29 -6.72
CA SER A 27 2.37 -23.04 -7.05
C SER A 27 2.37 -22.03 -5.91
N PHE A 28 2.26 -22.50 -4.64
CA PHE A 28 2.39 -21.65 -3.47
C PHE A 28 3.80 -21.07 -3.34
N LEU A 29 4.83 -21.89 -3.51
CA LEU A 29 6.23 -21.43 -3.48
C LEU A 29 6.50 -20.43 -4.62
N PHE A 30 6.06 -20.74 -5.82
CA PHE A 30 6.21 -19.85 -6.98
C PHE A 30 5.53 -18.50 -6.76
N LYS A 31 4.29 -18.51 -6.24
CA LYS A 31 3.57 -17.28 -5.86
C LYS A 31 4.37 -16.44 -4.87
N ASN A 32 4.88 -17.04 -3.79
CA ASN A 32 5.62 -16.31 -2.77
C ASN A 32 6.94 -15.75 -3.30
N PHE A 33 7.66 -16.51 -4.12
CA PHE A 33 8.88 -16.04 -4.77
C PHE A 33 8.62 -14.85 -5.68
N PHE A 34 7.54 -14.91 -6.46
CA PHE A 34 7.12 -13.81 -7.33
C PHE A 34 6.70 -12.57 -6.54
N LEU A 35 6.02 -12.74 -5.41
CA LEU A 35 5.69 -11.63 -4.52
C LEU A 35 6.93 -10.94 -3.95
N ILE A 36 7.94 -11.70 -3.51
CA ILE A 36 9.21 -11.15 -3.03
C ILE A 36 9.87 -10.30 -4.12
N TYR A 37 9.92 -10.81 -5.35
CA TYR A 37 10.46 -10.07 -6.49
C TYR A 37 9.73 -8.75 -6.72
N ILE A 38 8.40 -8.75 -6.70
CA ILE A 38 7.58 -7.54 -6.84
C ILE A 38 7.88 -6.54 -5.72
N TYR A 39 7.99 -6.99 -4.45
CA TYR A 39 8.29 -6.11 -3.33
C TYR A 39 9.67 -5.45 -3.46
N ILE A 40 10.68 -6.20 -3.89
CA ILE A 40 12.02 -5.66 -4.10
C ILE A 40 12.00 -4.61 -5.22
N TYR A 41 11.33 -4.90 -6.33
CA TYR A 41 11.22 -3.98 -7.46
C TYR A 41 10.45 -2.70 -7.08
N GLN A 42 9.32 -2.84 -6.41
CA GLN A 42 8.52 -1.73 -5.88
C GLN A 42 9.34 -0.87 -4.92
N GLY A 43 10.09 -1.50 -4.00
CA GLY A 43 10.96 -0.80 -3.06
C GLY A 43 12.04 0.04 -3.75
N LYS A 44 12.68 -0.50 -4.80
CA LYS A 44 13.66 0.24 -5.61
C LYS A 44 13.01 1.45 -6.30
N LEU A 45 11.89 1.24 -6.95
CA LEU A 45 11.15 2.28 -7.69
C LEU A 45 10.74 3.45 -6.76
N LEU A 46 10.20 3.13 -5.59
CA LEU A 46 9.80 4.12 -4.60
C LEU A 46 11.01 4.86 -4.00
N LYS A 47 12.11 4.15 -3.74
CA LYS A 47 13.36 4.74 -3.27
C LYS A 47 13.90 5.75 -4.28
N ASP A 48 13.97 5.36 -5.56
CA ASP A 48 14.50 6.23 -6.62
C ASP A 48 13.60 7.45 -6.84
N ALA A 49 12.28 7.27 -6.80
CA ALA A 49 11.32 8.37 -6.86
C ALA A 49 11.49 9.33 -5.68
N LYS A 50 11.66 8.81 -4.46
CA LYS A 50 11.92 9.59 -3.25
C LYS A 50 13.19 10.43 -3.39
N ILE A 51 14.31 9.81 -3.75
CA ILE A 51 15.61 10.49 -3.90
C ILE A 51 15.52 11.57 -4.98
N ASN A 52 14.89 11.29 -6.11
CA ASN A 52 14.74 12.26 -7.18
C ASN A 52 13.87 13.45 -6.75
N LEU A 53 12.82 13.22 -6.00
CA LEU A 53 11.96 14.26 -5.46
C LEU A 53 12.72 15.12 -4.44
N GLU A 54 13.45 14.53 -3.51
CA GLU A 54 14.30 15.23 -2.53
C GLU A 54 15.33 16.13 -3.24
N LYS A 55 16.06 15.59 -4.22
CA LYS A 55 17.04 16.36 -5.01
C LYS A 55 16.38 17.53 -5.74
N ARG A 56 15.20 17.32 -6.33
CA ARG A 56 14.49 18.36 -7.08
C ARG A 56 14.01 19.49 -6.18
N ILE A 57 13.43 19.16 -5.03
CA ILE A 57 12.96 20.15 -4.05
C ILE A 57 14.16 20.90 -3.47
N PHE A 58 15.22 20.19 -3.07
CA PHE A 58 16.43 20.80 -2.54
C PHE A 58 17.10 21.76 -3.55
N SER A 59 17.21 21.34 -4.82
CA SER A 59 17.72 22.20 -5.90
C SER A 59 16.86 23.43 -6.10
N TYR A 60 15.54 23.33 -5.97
CA TYR A 60 14.64 24.46 -6.05
C TYR A 60 14.91 25.45 -4.91
N TYR A 61 15.04 24.97 -3.67
CA TYR A 61 15.33 25.83 -2.51
C TYR A 61 16.66 26.55 -2.64
N ILE A 62 17.71 25.88 -3.07
CA ILE A 62 19.03 26.55 -3.28
C ILE A 62 18.96 27.69 -4.27
N LYS A 63 18.14 27.55 -5.31
CA LYS A 63 17.99 28.57 -6.37
C LYS A 63 17.07 29.72 -5.97
N THR A 64 16.42 29.65 -4.81
CA THR A 64 15.53 30.70 -4.32
C THR A 64 16.34 31.93 -3.88
N PRO A 65 15.83 33.17 -4.07
CA PRO A 65 16.54 34.39 -3.69
C PRO A 65 16.95 34.44 -2.23
N PHE A 66 18.10 35.04 -1.92
CA PHE A 66 18.68 35.13 -0.57
C PHE A 66 17.72 35.70 0.48
N ILE A 67 16.86 36.65 0.09
CA ILE A 67 15.84 37.24 0.98
C ILE A 67 14.89 36.17 1.55
N TYR A 68 14.59 35.13 0.79
CA TYR A 68 13.76 34.01 1.26
C TYR A 68 14.46 33.21 2.37
N HIS A 69 15.77 33.03 2.24
CA HIS A 69 16.57 32.29 3.22
C HIS A 69 16.72 33.03 4.54
N ILE A 70 16.76 34.38 4.52
CA ILE A 70 16.78 35.20 5.73
C ILE A 70 15.44 35.14 6.48
N LYS A 71 14.33 35.13 5.75
CA LYS A 71 12.98 35.12 6.35
C LYS A 71 12.54 33.77 6.88
N ASN A 72 13.11 32.70 6.39
CA ASN A 72 12.69 31.33 6.72
C ASN A 72 13.83 30.57 7.40
N ASN A 73 13.51 29.95 8.51
CA ASN A 73 14.48 29.11 9.23
C ASN A 73 14.82 27.86 8.38
N PRO A 74 16.10 27.62 8.05
CA PRO A 74 16.53 26.45 7.25
C PRO A 74 16.06 25.11 7.83
N ALA A 75 15.99 24.99 9.15
CA ALA A 75 15.51 23.78 9.83
C ALA A 75 14.03 23.48 9.52
N ASN A 76 13.18 24.51 9.41
CA ASN A 76 11.78 24.33 9.03
C ASN A 76 11.65 23.89 7.56
N ILE A 77 12.50 24.42 6.68
CA ILE A 77 12.53 24.03 5.28
C ILE A 77 12.92 22.57 5.15
N LEU A 78 14.00 22.14 5.80
CA LEU A 78 14.45 20.73 5.80
C LEU A 78 13.38 19.80 6.36
N ARG A 79 12.73 20.19 7.46
CA ARG A 79 11.62 19.41 8.04
C ARG A 79 10.47 19.26 7.04
N THR A 80 10.04 20.36 6.41
CA THR A 80 8.95 20.34 5.43
C THR A 80 9.30 19.44 4.24
N ILE A 81 10.53 19.53 3.73
CA ILE A 81 10.99 18.65 2.63
C ILE A 81 10.88 17.19 3.06
N ASN A 82 11.39 16.83 4.22
CA ASN A 82 11.38 15.45 4.71
C ASN A 82 9.95 14.95 4.94
N ASP A 83 9.09 15.74 5.57
CA ASP A 83 7.71 15.36 5.89
C ASP A 83 6.87 15.19 4.62
N GLU A 84 6.98 16.12 3.66
CA GLU A 84 6.23 16.06 2.39
C GLU A 84 6.72 14.90 1.49
N VAL A 85 8.03 14.70 1.41
CA VAL A 85 8.59 13.59 0.62
C VAL A 85 8.24 12.24 1.25
N MET A 86 8.26 12.16 2.59
CA MET A 86 7.85 10.95 3.30
C MET A 86 6.35 10.69 3.13
N GLY A 87 5.53 11.75 3.15
CA GLY A 87 4.10 11.69 2.86
C GLY A 87 3.84 11.15 1.45
N PHE A 88 4.56 11.66 0.45
CA PHE A 88 4.50 11.17 -0.93
C PHE A 88 4.91 9.69 -1.04
N TYR A 89 6.01 9.30 -0.38
CA TYR A 89 6.49 7.92 -0.36
C TYR A 89 5.42 6.98 0.21
N ASN A 90 4.88 7.31 1.37
CA ASN A 90 3.85 6.51 2.04
C ASN A 90 2.57 6.41 1.19
N TYR A 91 2.13 7.52 0.61
CA TYR A 91 0.97 7.54 -0.28
C TYR A 91 1.18 6.63 -1.48
N SER A 92 2.33 6.76 -2.16
CA SER A 92 2.67 5.95 -3.32
C SER A 92 2.77 4.47 -2.97
N TYR A 93 3.37 4.13 -1.82
CA TYR A 93 3.44 2.76 -1.32
C TYR A 93 2.05 2.14 -1.13
N HIS A 94 1.14 2.85 -0.46
CA HIS A 94 -0.23 2.36 -0.26
C HIS A 94 -1.03 2.31 -1.58
N LEU A 95 -0.76 3.19 -2.52
CA LEU A 95 -1.38 3.16 -3.84
C LEU A 95 -0.98 1.91 -4.63
N PHE A 96 0.29 1.52 -4.59
CA PHE A 96 0.73 0.26 -5.21
C PHE A 96 0.06 -0.96 -4.59
N ILE A 97 -0.05 -1.00 -3.24
CA ILE A 97 -0.77 -2.06 -2.54
C ILE A 97 -2.23 -2.09 -3.01
N PHE A 98 -2.89 -0.95 -3.03
CA PHE A 98 -4.29 -0.85 -3.44
C PHE A 98 -4.50 -1.37 -4.87
N VAL A 99 -3.68 -0.94 -5.82
CA VAL A 99 -3.76 -1.42 -7.22
C VAL A 99 -3.58 -2.93 -7.29
N ARG A 100 -2.60 -3.49 -6.59
CA ARG A 100 -2.38 -4.93 -6.53
C ARG A 100 -3.60 -5.68 -6.00
N GLU A 101 -4.18 -5.21 -4.88
CA GLU A 101 -5.34 -5.85 -4.28
C GLU A 101 -6.58 -5.79 -5.18
N VAL A 102 -6.77 -4.67 -5.91
CA VAL A 102 -7.85 -4.55 -6.89
C VAL A 102 -7.66 -5.58 -8.03
N PHE A 103 -6.45 -5.74 -8.56
CA PHE A 103 -6.19 -6.75 -9.58
C PHE A 103 -6.42 -8.17 -9.07
N THR A 104 -5.96 -8.47 -7.85
CA THR A 104 -6.18 -9.79 -7.22
C THR A 104 -7.67 -10.06 -7.06
N LEU A 105 -8.44 -9.08 -6.62
CA LEU A 105 -9.88 -9.19 -6.43
C LEU A 105 -10.60 -9.43 -7.78
N LEU A 106 -10.22 -8.71 -8.83
CA LEU A 106 -10.75 -8.89 -10.17
C LEU A 106 -10.46 -10.29 -10.73
N LEU A 107 -9.25 -10.82 -10.51
CA LEU A 107 -8.90 -12.17 -10.94
C LEU A 107 -9.73 -13.23 -10.20
N ILE A 108 -9.84 -13.12 -8.88
CA ILE A 108 -10.65 -14.05 -8.08
C ILE A 108 -12.12 -13.99 -8.53
N PHE A 109 -12.65 -12.77 -8.68
CA PHE A 109 -14.02 -12.57 -9.16
C PHE A 109 -14.26 -13.21 -10.53
N SER A 110 -13.31 -13.04 -11.47
CA SER A 110 -13.40 -13.64 -12.80
C SER A 110 -13.50 -15.17 -12.72
N ILE A 111 -12.65 -15.82 -11.92
CA ILE A 111 -12.67 -17.27 -11.74
C ILE A 111 -14.03 -17.73 -11.16
N PHE A 112 -14.54 -17.03 -10.15
CA PHE A 112 -15.84 -17.36 -9.57
C PHE A 112 -17.01 -17.13 -10.55
N ALA A 113 -16.96 -16.08 -11.35
CA ALA A 113 -17.98 -15.78 -12.34
C ALA A 113 -18.07 -16.87 -13.41
N PHE A 114 -16.94 -17.45 -13.82
CA PHE A 114 -16.89 -18.56 -14.79
C PHE A 114 -17.37 -19.89 -14.19
N THR A 115 -17.13 -20.12 -12.89
CA THR A 115 -17.49 -21.39 -12.25
C THR A 115 -18.95 -21.41 -11.81
N ASN A 116 -19.43 -20.34 -11.19
CA ASN A 116 -20.80 -20.21 -10.69
C ASN A 116 -21.24 -18.75 -10.62
N PHE A 117 -21.93 -18.30 -11.66
CA PHE A 117 -22.38 -16.91 -11.80
C PHE A 117 -23.30 -16.44 -10.66
N HIS A 118 -24.22 -17.29 -10.19
CA HIS A 118 -25.14 -16.93 -9.10
C HIS A 118 -24.38 -16.71 -7.79
N ALA A 119 -23.43 -17.57 -7.45
CA ALA A 119 -22.60 -17.40 -6.26
C ALA A 119 -21.77 -16.12 -6.32
N SER A 120 -21.20 -15.79 -7.49
CA SER A 120 -20.41 -14.57 -7.69
C SER A 120 -21.25 -13.31 -7.51
N LEU A 121 -22.51 -13.30 -7.95
CA LEU A 121 -23.44 -12.18 -7.71
C LEU A 121 -23.72 -11.95 -6.24
N ILE A 122 -23.99 -13.00 -5.48
CA ILE A 122 -24.25 -12.90 -4.03
C ILE A 122 -23.04 -12.31 -3.31
N ILE A 123 -21.83 -12.81 -3.61
CA ILE A 123 -20.58 -12.32 -3.04
C ILE A 123 -20.36 -10.85 -3.41
N SER A 124 -20.65 -10.44 -4.64
CA SER A 124 -20.50 -9.06 -5.10
C SER A 124 -21.42 -8.11 -4.36
N ILE A 125 -22.69 -8.48 -4.18
CA ILE A 125 -23.67 -7.68 -3.43
C ILE A 125 -23.22 -7.53 -1.96
N PHE A 126 -22.73 -8.61 -1.36
CA PHE A 126 -22.21 -8.58 0.00
C PHE A 126 -20.99 -7.63 0.13
N LEU A 127 -20.03 -7.71 -0.79
CA LEU A 127 -18.86 -6.83 -0.80
C LEU A 127 -19.25 -5.37 -1.00
N LEU A 128 -20.17 -5.08 -1.92
CA LEU A 128 -20.68 -3.72 -2.12
C LEU A 128 -21.35 -3.17 -0.85
N THR A 129 -22.13 -3.99 -0.16
CA THR A 129 -22.77 -3.59 1.11
C THR A 129 -21.72 -3.23 2.16
N LEU A 130 -20.64 -4.02 2.29
CA LEU A 130 -19.52 -3.73 3.21
C LEU A 130 -18.81 -2.43 2.84
N ILE A 131 -18.56 -2.18 1.55
CA ILE A 131 -17.91 -0.95 1.08
C ILE A 131 -18.79 0.27 1.42
N ILE A 132 -20.11 0.21 1.17
CA ILE A 132 -21.02 1.31 1.48
C ILE A 132 -21.06 1.55 3.00
N PHE A 133 -21.11 0.49 3.80
CA PHE A 133 -21.04 0.57 5.26
C PHE A 133 -19.75 1.27 5.72
N TYR A 134 -18.61 0.86 5.20
CA TYR A 134 -17.31 1.47 5.51
C TYR A 134 -17.30 2.96 5.16
N LEU A 135 -17.72 3.33 3.95
CA LEU A 135 -17.72 4.72 3.50
C LEU A 135 -18.64 5.60 4.34
N ARG A 136 -19.77 5.07 4.77
CA ARG A 136 -20.79 5.85 5.51
C ARG A 136 -20.47 6.00 6.99
N TYR A 137 -19.93 4.97 7.63
CA TYR A 137 -19.73 4.94 9.08
C TYR A 137 -18.29 5.08 9.52
N VAL A 138 -17.37 4.43 8.85
CA VAL A 138 -15.98 4.34 9.29
C VAL A 138 -15.15 5.54 8.80
N LYS A 139 -15.28 5.89 7.52
CA LYS A 139 -14.50 6.97 6.91
C LYS A 139 -14.66 8.34 7.61
N PRO A 140 -15.89 8.83 7.94
CA PRO A 140 -16.04 10.11 8.64
C PRO A 140 -15.43 10.08 10.04
N THR A 141 -15.54 8.98 10.77
CA THR A 141 -14.95 8.80 12.10
C THR A 141 -13.42 8.89 12.06
N ILE A 142 -12.80 8.23 11.06
CA ILE A 142 -11.33 8.30 10.85
C ILE A 142 -10.91 9.73 10.51
N LYS A 143 -11.66 10.45 9.67
CA LYS A 143 -11.35 11.84 9.29
C LYS A 143 -11.32 12.76 10.52
N ILE A 144 -12.34 12.66 11.38
CA ILE A 144 -12.42 13.47 12.61
C ILE A 144 -11.22 13.15 13.53
N ARG A 145 -10.92 11.88 13.74
CA ARG A 145 -9.76 11.46 14.56
C ARG A 145 -8.43 11.92 13.98
N SER A 146 -8.28 11.90 12.66
CA SER A 146 -7.05 12.37 11.98
C SER A 146 -6.83 13.86 12.20
N VAL A 147 -7.86 14.69 12.08
CA VAL A 147 -7.78 16.13 12.35
C VAL A 147 -7.42 16.39 13.82
N ASN A 148 -8.05 15.72 14.76
CA ASN A 148 -7.73 15.85 16.17
C ASN A 148 -6.27 15.45 16.46
N ASN A 149 -5.78 14.35 15.87
CA ASN A 149 -4.39 13.95 16.02
C ASN A 149 -3.39 14.98 15.48
N GLN A 150 -3.73 15.68 14.38
CA GLN A 150 -2.88 16.76 13.87
C GLN A 150 -2.81 17.94 14.86
N ILE A 151 -3.96 18.31 15.44
CA ILE A 151 -4.02 19.37 16.47
C ILE A 151 -3.19 18.97 17.70
N PHE A 152 -3.35 17.73 18.19
CA PHE A 152 -2.56 17.23 19.32
C PHE A 152 -1.07 17.23 19.03
N ARG A 153 -0.63 16.79 17.88
CA ARG A 153 0.78 16.81 17.46
C ARG A 153 1.34 18.25 17.42
N LYS A 154 0.56 19.18 16.89
CA LYS A 154 0.94 20.60 16.87
C LYS A 154 1.12 21.15 18.27
N ASN A 155 0.14 20.93 19.15
CA ASN A 155 0.19 21.42 20.54
C ASN A 155 1.34 20.77 21.31
N MET A 156 1.56 19.47 21.16
CA MET A 156 2.69 18.77 21.76
C MET A 156 4.04 19.34 21.30
N SER A 157 4.19 19.60 20.00
CA SER A 157 5.42 20.22 19.48
C SER A 157 5.65 21.62 20.03
N GLN A 158 4.59 22.42 20.19
CA GLN A 158 4.67 23.73 20.80
C GLN A 158 5.09 23.66 22.28
N SER A 159 4.45 22.79 23.06
CA SER A 159 4.80 22.60 24.49
C SER A 159 6.25 22.15 24.68
N ILE A 160 6.76 21.29 23.80
CA ILE A 160 8.16 20.85 23.82
C ILE A 160 9.09 22.04 23.56
N ILE A 161 8.79 22.88 22.57
CA ILE A 161 9.59 24.06 22.24
C ILE A 161 9.57 25.08 23.41
N GLU A 162 8.42 25.28 24.03
CA GLU A 162 8.26 26.17 25.18
C GLU A 162 9.06 25.66 26.41
N ALA A 163 9.00 24.34 26.66
CA ALA A 163 9.79 23.72 27.72
C ALA A 163 11.30 23.89 27.50
N PHE A 164 11.79 23.71 26.28
CA PHE A 164 13.20 23.95 25.97
C PHE A 164 13.62 25.43 26.11
N LYS A 165 12.74 26.36 25.75
CA LYS A 165 13.01 27.81 25.98
C LYS A 165 13.09 28.16 27.47
N ALA A 166 12.17 27.61 28.28
CA ALA A 166 12.15 27.84 29.71
C ALA A 166 13.37 27.25 30.46
N ILE A 167 14.10 26.31 29.86
CA ILE A 167 15.37 25.78 30.43
C ILE A 167 16.55 26.66 30.03
N GLN A 168 16.43 27.45 28.99
CA GLN A 168 17.51 28.29 28.46
C GLN A 168 17.54 29.68 29.09
N ASP A 169 16.41 30.12 29.68
CA ASP A 169 16.26 31.33 30.50
C ASP A 169 16.61 31.01 31.97
#